data_df0f0b462d9e682ddb113767e97a2d0a
#
_entry.id   df0f0b462d9e682ddb113767e97a2d0a
#
_cell.length_a   1.000
_cell.length_b   1.000
_cell.length_c   1.000
_cell.angle_alpha   90.00
_cell.angle_beta   90.00
_cell.angle_gamma   90.00
#
_symmetry.space_group_name_H-M   'P 1'
#
loop_
_entity.id
_entity.type
_entity.pdbx_description
1 polymer ?
#
loop_
_entity_poly.entity_id
_entity_poly.type
_entity_poly.pdbx_seq_one_letter_code
_entity_poly.pdbx_strand_id
1 'polypeptide(L)'
;NSQEINIGKVDNKIVLGNLAGNRDLAFGVKNVLEEVVQDYGYYLNPNSPLELTVDILYFDVKQSNMQLAVYSKNIDVYQIAAQATLYKDGKKKKRVSARGTAKSISISTLVIDKGGKFSQANVSTAIKKLCEQLIDKLKL
;
A
#
# COMPACT_ATOMS: atom_id res chain seq x y z
N ASN A 1 -24.38 -3.35 -13.68
CA ASN A 1 -24.68 -4.10 -12.47
C ASN A 1 -23.58 -3.89 -11.45
N SER A 2 -23.94 -3.14 -10.44
CA SER A 2 -23.03 -2.84 -9.38
C SER A 2 -22.99 -4.00 -8.39
N GLN A 3 -21.80 -4.45 -8.09
CA GLN A 3 -21.60 -5.47 -7.07
C GLN A 3 -21.29 -4.81 -5.75
N GLU A 4 -21.76 -5.43 -4.70
CA GLU A 4 -21.48 -4.98 -3.35
C GLU A 4 -20.33 -5.77 -2.76
N ILE A 5 -19.50 -5.11 -1.97
CA ILE A 5 -18.38 -5.74 -1.29
C ILE A 5 -18.21 -5.13 0.09
N ASN A 6 -17.84 -5.96 1.04
CA ASN A 6 -17.45 -5.52 2.37
C ASN A 6 -15.93 -5.57 2.50
N ILE A 7 -15.32 -4.46 2.85
CA ILE A 7 -13.91 -4.47 3.22
C ILE A 7 -13.87 -4.79 4.72
N GLY A 8 -13.48 -6.02 5.01
CA GLY A 8 -13.42 -6.48 6.38
C GLY A 8 -12.16 -6.00 7.08
N LYS A 9 -11.41 -6.95 7.61
CA LYS A 9 -10.25 -6.62 8.43
C LYS A 9 -9.02 -6.33 7.57
N VAL A 10 -8.32 -5.25 7.88
CA VAL A 10 -6.99 -4.97 7.33
C VAL A 10 -6.01 -4.99 8.49
N ASP A 11 -5.14 -5.99 8.51
CA ASP A 11 -4.19 -6.21 9.58
C ASP A 11 -2.77 -5.83 9.17
N ASN A 12 -2.08 -5.17 10.07
CA ASN A 12 -0.66 -4.91 9.90
C ASN A 12 0.11 -6.06 10.56
N LYS A 13 0.67 -6.94 9.72
CA LYS A 13 1.45 -8.10 10.16
C LYS A 13 2.93 -7.95 9.89
N ILE A 14 3.39 -6.73 9.72
CA ILE A 14 4.82 -6.49 9.51
C ILE A 14 5.57 -6.92 10.76
N VAL A 15 6.52 -7.85 10.56
CA VAL A 15 7.27 -8.45 11.65
C VAL A 15 8.56 -7.70 11.79
N LEU A 16 8.90 -6.88 12.46
CA LEU A 16 10.16 -6.20 12.72
C LEU A 16 10.04 -4.72 12.77
N GLY A 17 10.63 -4.17 13.76
CA GLY A 17 10.76 -2.76 13.94
C GLY A 17 11.64 -2.11 12.89
N ASN A 18 11.15 -2.06 11.66
CA ASN A 18 11.79 -1.23 10.69
C ASN A 18 11.21 0.18 10.77
N LEU A 19 11.66 1.03 9.89
CA LEU A 19 11.34 2.45 9.93
C LEU A 19 9.85 2.78 9.93
N ALA A 20 9.02 1.84 9.56
CA ALA A 20 7.57 2.04 9.50
C ALA A 20 6.82 1.43 10.68
N GLY A 21 7.53 0.86 11.67
CA GLY A 21 6.92 0.04 12.71
C GLY A 21 5.85 0.71 13.57
N ASN A 22 5.86 2.02 13.63
CA ASN A 22 4.91 2.76 14.46
C ASN A 22 3.78 3.42 13.68
N ARG A 23 3.69 3.17 12.37
CA ARG A 23 2.64 3.77 11.57
C ARG A 23 1.46 2.85 11.42
N ASP A 24 0.28 3.41 11.53
CA ASP A 24 -0.94 2.67 11.28
C ASP A 24 -1.20 2.59 9.76
N LEU A 25 -0.44 1.72 9.13
CA LEU A 25 -0.61 1.46 7.70
C LEU A 25 -1.94 0.77 7.40
N ALA A 26 -2.46 0.03 8.37
CA ALA A 26 -3.72 -0.68 8.18
C ALA A 26 -4.86 0.28 7.89
N PHE A 27 -4.93 1.38 8.62
CA PHE A 27 -5.97 2.39 8.39
C PHE A 27 -5.83 3.02 7.00
N GLY A 28 -4.60 3.37 6.62
CA GLY A 28 -4.34 3.95 5.32
C GLY A 28 -4.67 3.00 4.17
N VAL A 29 -4.28 1.74 4.31
CA VAL A 29 -4.57 0.73 3.30
C VAL A 29 -6.08 0.51 3.19
N LYS A 30 -6.79 0.44 4.32
CA LYS A 30 -8.22 0.25 4.30
C LYS A 30 -8.93 1.39 3.57
N ASN A 31 -8.56 2.63 3.87
CA ASN A 31 -9.17 3.80 3.23
C ASN A 31 -8.93 3.81 1.72
N VAL A 32 -7.70 3.54 1.29
CA VAL A 32 -7.38 3.53 -0.14
C VAL A 32 -8.06 2.35 -0.83
N LEU A 33 -8.10 1.20 -0.17
CA LEU A 33 -8.76 0.02 -0.74
C LEU A 33 -10.26 0.27 -0.95
N GLU A 34 -10.92 0.92 0.01
CA GLU A 34 -12.33 1.30 -0.13
C GLU A 34 -12.53 2.23 -1.32
N GLU A 35 -11.65 3.19 -1.50
CA GLU A 35 -11.69 4.10 -2.64
C GLU A 35 -11.49 3.37 -3.97
N VAL A 36 -10.49 2.49 -4.03
CA VAL A 36 -10.16 1.75 -5.26
C VAL A 36 -11.30 0.82 -5.67
N VAL A 37 -11.92 0.09 -4.73
CA VAL A 37 -13.04 -0.79 -5.10
C VAL A 37 -14.23 0.02 -5.62
N GLN A 38 -14.46 1.21 -5.10
CA GLN A 38 -15.51 2.09 -5.63
C GLN A 38 -15.16 2.58 -7.03
N ASP A 39 -13.90 2.92 -7.27
CA ASP A 39 -13.43 3.32 -8.60
C ASP A 39 -13.62 2.20 -9.64
N TYR A 40 -13.56 0.94 -9.18
CA TYR A 40 -13.79 -0.23 -10.04
C TYR A 40 -15.28 -0.58 -10.18
N GLY A 41 -16.16 0.22 -9.59
CA GLY A 41 -17.60 0.04 -9.76
C GLY A 41 -18.30 -0.78 -8.67
N TYR A 42 -17.64 -1.02 -7.55
CA TYR A 42 -18.22 -1.76 -6.43
C TYR A 42 -18.81 -0.81 -5.40
N TYR A 43 -19.86 -1.26 -4.73
CA TYR A 43 -20.45 -0.52 -3.61
C TYR A 43 -20.04 -1.14 -2.30
N LEU A 44 -19.68 -0.31 -1.35
CA LEU A 44 -19.34 -0.76 -0.01
C LEU A 44 -20.62 -1.09 0.76
N ASN A 45 -20.71 -2.30 1.26
CA ASN A 45 -21.83 -2.75 2.08
C ASN A 45 -21.31 -3.70 3.17
N PRO A 46 -21.39 -3.30 4.45
CA PRO A 46 -20.90 -4.15 5.55
C PRO A 46 -21.65 -5.48 5.65
N ASN A 47 -22.80 -5.60 5.04
CA ASN A 47 -23.59 -6.81 5.07
C ASN A 47 -23.46 -7.66 3.80
N SER A 48 -22.56 -7.29 2.90
CA SER A 48 -22.35 -8.05 1.67
C SER A 48 -21.80 -9.44 1.97
N PRO A 49 -22.27 -10.47 1.27
CA PRO A 49 -21.68 -11.80 1.40
C PRO A 49 -20.26 -11.88 0.84
N LEU A 50 -19.87 -10.90 0.04
CA LEU A 50 -18.53 -10.81 -0.52
C LEU A 50 -17.68 -9.93 0.41
N GLU A 51 -16.67 -10.54 1.03
CA GLU A 51 -15.82 -9.85 1.98
C GLU A 51 -14.35 -9.96 1.57
N LEU A 52 -13.65 -8.86 1.65
CA LEU A 52 -12.22 -8.79 1.36
C LEU A 52 -11.46 -8.45 2.64
N THR A 53 -10.46 -9.25 2.96
CA THR A 53 -9.52 -8.96 4.05
C THR A 53 -8.12 -8.81 3.50
N VAL A 54 -7.30 -8.04 4.18
CA VAL A 54 -5.93 -7.77 3.74
C VAL A 54 -4.98 -7.89 4.91
N ASP A 55 -3.86 -8.56 4.67
CA ASP A 55 -2.74 -8.61 5.60
C ASP A 55 -1.57 -7.86 4.97
N ILE A 56 -1.09 -6.84 5.65
CA ILE A 56 0.09 -6.09 5.22
C ILE A 56 1.30 -6.84 5.76
N LEU A 57 2.16 -7.30 4.85
CA LEU A 57 3.26 -8.20 5.21
C LEU A 57 4.62 -7.51 5.21
N TYR A 58 4.76 -6.40 4.50
CA TYR A 58 6.05 -5.76 4.31
C TYR A 58 5.88 -4.29 4.00
N PHE A 59 6.74 -3.48 4.58
CA PHE A 59 6.89 -2.08 4.20
C PHE A 59 8.33 -1.65 4.43
N ASP A 60 8.93 -1.03 3.44
CA ASP A 60 10.29 -0.55 3.55
C ASP A 60 10.50 0.68 2.68
N VAL A 61 11.46 1.49 3.07
CA VAL A 61 11.92 2.63 2.28
C VAL A 61 13.41 2.47 2.11
N LYS A 62 13.84 2.27 0.86
CA LYS A 62 15.25 2.18 0.52
C LYS A 62 15.73 3.54 0.06
N GLN A 63 16.80 4.02 0.67
CA GLN A 63 17.38 5.30 0.36
C GLN A 63 18.73 5.10 -0.31
N SER A 64 18.90 5.74 -1.46
CA SER A 64 20.19 5.78 -2.18
C SER A 64 20.63 7.21 -2.33
N ASN A 65 21.91 7.44 -2.13
CA ASN A 65 22.51 8.76 -2.31
C ASN A 65 23.61 8.65 -3.36
N MET A 66 23.55 9.48 -4.37
CA MET A 66 24.58 9.56 -5.39
C MET A 66 25.17 10.96 -5.36
N GLN A 67 26.45 11.05 -5.05
CA GLN A 67 27.15 12.33 -5.08
C GLN A 67 27.74 12.57 -6.46
N LEU A 68 27.37 13.70 -7.02
CA LEU A 68 27.88 14.16 -8.31
C LEU A 68 28.54 15.50 -8.08
N ALA A 69 29.77 15.65 -8.46
CA ALA A 69 30.59 16.88 -8.39
C ALA A 69 30.12 17.95 -7.38
N VAL A 70 29.08 18.73 -7.75
CA VAL A 70 28.57 19.84 -6.94
C VAL A 70 27.18 19.62 -6.37
N TYR A 71 26.55 18.49 -6.66
CA TYR A 71 25.22 18.19 -6.13
C TYR A 71 25.09 16.72 -5.78
N SER A 72 24.14 16.42 -4.94
CA SER A 72 23.81 15.04 -4.59
C SER A 72 22.41 14.71 -5.06
N LYS A 73 22.24 13.47 -5.49
CA LYS A 73 20.96 12.94 -5.91
C LYS A 73 20.51 11.87 -4.91
N ASN A 74 19.34 12.06 -4.34
CA ASN A 74 18.76 11.11 -3.41
C ASN A 74 17.59 10.42 -4.08
N ILE A 75 17.55 9.11 -3.98
CA ILE A 75 16.46 8.29 -4.50
C ILE A 75 15.89 7.50 -3.36
N ASP A 76 14.60 7.69 -3.08
CA ASP A 76 13.88 6.94 -2.09
C ASP A 76 12.90 6.02 -2.80
N VAL A 77 12.96 4.74 -2.48
CA VAL A 77 12.05 3.74 -3.03
C VAL A 77 11.18 3.20 -1.91
N TYR A 78 9.89 3.46 -2.02
CA TYR A 78 8.89 3.01 -1.06
C TYR A 78 8.28 1.72 -1.59
N GLN A 79 8.28 0.67 -0.77
CA GLN A 79 7.72 -0.62 -1.14
C GLN A 79 6.80 -1.12 -0.05
N ILE A 80 5.61 -1.56 -0.46
CA ILE A 80 4.66 -2.17 0.44
C ILE A 80 4.15 -3.46 -0.20
N ALA A 81 4.03 -4.52 0.58
CA ALA A 81 3.53 -5.79 0.11
C ALA A 81 2.41 -6.25 1.02
N ALA A 82 1.40 -6.84 0.42
CA ALA A 82 0.24 -7.33 1.15
C ALA A 82 -0.36 -8.54 0.46
N GLN A 83 -1.18 -9.24 1.22
CA GLN A 83 -1.93 -10.39 0.74
C GLN A 83 -3.41 -10.14 1.02
N ALA A 84 -4.23 -10.32 0.01
CA ALA A 84 -5.67 -10.15 0.15
C ALA A 84 -6.36 -11.49 0.03
N THR A 85 -7.39 -11.70 0.83
CA THR A 85 -8.21 -12.89 0.80
C THR A 85 -9.66 -12.50 0.57
N LEU A 86 -10.26 -13.13 -0.43
CA LEU A 86 -11.67 -12.90 -0.78
C LEU A 86 -12.49 -14.04 -0.21
N TYR A 87 -13.54 -13.67 0.53
CA TYR A 87 -14.51 -14.62 1.08
C TYR A 87 -15.87 -14.38 0.43
N LYS A 88 -16.59 -15.44 0.21
CA LYS A 88 -17.99 -15.38 -0.23
C LYS A 88 -18.81 -16.30 0.67
N ASP A 89 -19.84 -15.75 1.30
CA ASP A 89 -20.69 -16.48 2.24
C ASP A 89 -19.86 -17.16 3.36
N GLY A 90 -18.83 -16.46 3.84
CA GLY A 90 -17.95 -16.96 4.88
C GLY A 90 -16.90 -17.97 4.44
N LYS A 91 -16.87 -18.32 3.16
CA LYS A 91 -15.92 -19.28 2.63
C LYS A 91 -14.83 -18.59 1.81
N LYS A 92 -13.59 -18.97 2.05
CA LYS A 92 -12.45 -18.46 1.30
C LYS A 92 -12.57 -18.87 -0.17
N LYS A 93 -12.54 -17.89 -1.06
CA LYS A 93 -12.61 -18.12 -2.50
C LYS A 93 -11.26 -17.94 -3.18
N LYS A 94 -10.48 -16.93 -2.80
CA LYS A 94 -9.27 -16.60 -3.51
C LYS A 94 -8.32 -15.82 -2.59
N ARG A 95 -7.03 -16.03 -2.78
CA ARG A 95 -6.00 -15.26 -2.10
C ARG A 95 -4.97 -14.80 -3.11
N VAL A 96 -4.63 -13.53 -3.07
CA VAL A 96 -3.65 -12.94 -3.98
C VAL A 96 -2.64 -12.12 -3.19
N SER A 97 -1.46 -11.96 -3.75
CA SER A 97 -0.42 -11.12 -3.18
C SER A 97 0.00 -10.07 -4.20
N ALA A 98 0.36 -8.90 -3.73
CA ALA A 98 0.83 -7.84 -4.60
C ALA A 98 1.81 -6.92 -3.87
N ARG A 99 2.49 -6.10 -4.64
CA ARG A 99 3.39 -5.08 -4.15
C ARG A 99 3.04 -3.74 -4.77
N GLY A 100 3.16 -2.69 -3.97
CA GLY A 100 3.09 -1.32 -4.45
C GLY A 100 4.44 -0.65 -4.28
N THR A 101 4.85 0.14 -5.26
CA THR A 101 6.13 0.82 -5.23
C THR A 101 5.95 2.27 -5.67
N ALA A 102 6.64 3.16 -5.00
CA ALA A 102 6.72 4.56 -5.40
C ALA A 102 8.15 5.04 -5.23
N LYS A 103 8.60 5.90 -6.12
CA LYS A 103 9.93 6.47 -6.09
C LYS A 103 9.86 7.97 -5.93
N SER A 104 10.77 8.50 -5.13
CA SER A 104 10.97 9.92 -4.99
C SER A 104 12.43 10.24 -5.31
N ILE A 105 12.63 11.21 -6.18
CA ILE A 105 13.98 11.65 -6.54
C ILE A 105 14.12 13.11 -6.13
N SER A 106 15.13 13.40 -5.32
CA SER A 106 15.45 14.76 -4.93
C SER A 106 16.90 15.08 -5.26
N ILE A 107 17.15 16.32 -5.69
CA ILE A 107 18.48 16.81 -6.00
C ILE A 107 18.75 17.97 -5.07
N SER A 108 19.84 17.91 -4.33
CA SER A 108 20.23 18.99 -3.45
C SER A 108 21.65 19.44 -3.76
N THR A 109 21.87 20.75 -3.69
CA THR A 109 23.21 21.34 -3.89
C THR A 109 23.79 21.69 -2.54
N LEU A 110 24.92 21.07 -2.19
CA LEU A 110 25.71 21.42 -1.02
C LEU A 110 24.96 21.48 0.31
N VAL A 111 23.74 21.05 0.34
CA VAL A 111 22.93 21.03 1.56
C VAL A 111 22.80 19.59 2.01
N ILE A 112 23.17 19.36 3.26
CA ILE A 112 22.98 18.06 3.87
C ILE A 112 21.48 17.90 4.07
N ASP A 113 20.90 17.00 3.29
CA ASP A 113 19.50 16.69 3.46
C ASP A 113 19.34 15.94 4.78
N LYS A 114 18.50 16.48 5.64
CA LYS A 114 18.16 15.82 6.88
C LYS A 114 17.14 14.73 6.59
N GLY A 115 17.56 13.70 5.87
CA GLY A 115 16.69 12.58 5.58
C GLY A 115 16.12 11.99 6.86
N GLY A 116 14.95 11.48 6.80
CA GLY A 116 14.28 10.86 7.92
C GLY A 116 12.79 11.05 7.95
N LYS A 117 12.26 11.89 7.09
CA LYS A 117 10.82 12.04 6.98
C LYS A 117 10.33 11.31 5.74
N PHE A 118 9.40 10.38 5.98
CA PHE A 118 8.73 9.70 4.87
C PHE A 118 7.80 10.68 4.17
N SER A 119 7.82 10.65 2.84
CA SER A 119 6.87 11.41 2.06
C SER A 119 5.51 10.72 2.14
N GLN A 120 4.52 11.40 2.70
CA GLN A 120 3.15 10.88 2.75
C GLN A 120 2.59 10.65 1.34
N ALA A 121 2.94 11.51 0.40
CA ALA A 121 2.51 11.35 -0.98
C ALA A 121 3.04 10.06 -1.59
N ASN A 122 4.30 9.72 -1.32
CA ASN A 122 4.89 8.49 -1.85
C ASN A 122 4.33 7.25 -1.18
N VAL A 123 4.10 7.30 0.13
CA VAL A 123 3.44 6.20 0.85
C VAL A 123 2.05 5.97 0.27
N SER A 124 1.27 7.03 0.09
CA SER A 124 -0.08 6.94 -0.50
C SER A 124 -0.04 6.38 -1.91
N THR A 125 0.93 6.79 -2.72
CA THR A 125 1.09 6.28 -4.09
C THR A 125 1.39 4.78 -4.07
N ALA A 126 2.28 4.35 -3.19
CA ALA A 126 2.61 2.92 -3.07
C ALA A 126 1.40 2.11 -2.63
N ILE A 127 0.63 2.62 -1.66
CA ILE A 127 -0.59 1.95 -1.19
C ILE A 127 -1.62 1.87 -2.31
N LYS A 128 -1.80 2.94 -3.07
CA LYS A 128 -2.77 2.94 -4.17
C LYS A 128 -2.41 1.90 -5.22
N LYS A 129 -1.14 1.85 -5.62
CA LYS A 129 -0.68 0.85 -6.58
C LYS A 129 -0.86 -0.57 -6.05
N LEU A 130 -0.59 -0.78 -4.77
CA LEU A 130 -0.82 -2.06 -4.13
C LEU A 130 -2.30 -2.47 -4.23
N CYS A 131 -3.20 -1.57 -3.84
CA CYS A 131 -4.64 -1.86 -3.85
C CYS A 131 -5.16 -2.12 -5.26
N GLU A 132 -4.71 -1.34 -6.24
CA GLU A 132 -5.08 -1.56 -7.63
C GLU A 132 -4.62 -2.93 -8.12
N GLN A 133 -3.41 -3.33 -7.79
CA GLN A 133 -2.90 -4.65 -8.17
C GLN A 133 -3.66 -5.78 -7.49
N LEU A 134 -4.02 -5.62 -6.22
CA LEU A 134 -4.80 -6.61 -5.50
C LEU A 134 -6.16 -6.81 -6.16
N ILE A 135 -6.85 -5.73 -6.49
CA ILE A 135 -8.17 -5.80 -7.11
C ILE A 135 -8.05 -6.41 -8.52
N ASP A 136 -7.04 -6.00 -9.30
CA ASP A 136 -6.81 -6.58 -10.63
C ASP A 136 -6.58 -8.09 -10.55
N LYS A 137 -5.77 -8.54 -9.60
CA LYS A 137 -5.45 -9.96 -9.46
C LYS A 137 -6.64 -10.78 -8.96
N LEU A 138 -7.50 -10.18 -8.17
CA LEU A 138 -8.68 -10.86 -7.67
C LEU A 138 -9.71 -11.11 -8.77
N LYS A 139 -9.69 -10.31 -9.81
CA LYS A 139 -10.63 -10.43 -10.94
C LYS A 139 -12.07 -10.52 -10.47
N LEU A 140 -12.42 -9.57 -9.67
CA LEU A 140 -13.76 -9.49 -9.08
C LEU A 140 -14.86 -9.32 -10.13
#